data_0eabceb54ec138b6dec0fe4a4188afda
#
_entry.id   0eabceb54ec138b6dec0fe4a4188afda
#
_cell.length_a   1.000
_cell.length_b   1.000
_cell.length_c   1.000
_cell.angle_alpha   90.00
_cell.angle_beta   90.00
_cell.angle_gamma   90.00
#
_symmetry.space_group_name_H-M   'P 1'
#
loop_
_entity.id
_entity.type
_entity.pdbx_description
1 polymer ?
#
loop_
_entity_poly.entity_id
_entity_poly.type
_entity_poly.pdbx_seq_one_letter_code
_entity_poly.pdbx_strand_id
1 'polypeptide(L)'
;MIKILRERVENLSNYDDEYDVVYLDPPFGLDREFFMFEKDKKVAFDDKWESTDAYIEWYASVIQDCFAALKPNGWLYAHNNFDSNALVLGDVTKDIRSKFYTNISWKRSGPKNNIRKGWGNIVDSILVFKKGDPYFNVEYQPLDETYAKNSFKNKDDKGFYALGKLTGEKSRIGHMYEYNGYNPQYGWRFAEDKTKTLHEQNLIHWGANLPYKKIYLDESKGSPIQNFWDDIHFISRSEKNKRKYPTQKPVKLLERIVRTSCPPDGKVLDPFCGSGTTALA
;
A
#
# COMPACT_ATOMS: atom_id res chain seq x y z
N MET A 1 -18.76 12.40 5.37
CA MET A 1 -20.17 12.04 4.99
C MET A 1 -20.12 10.86 4.03
N ILE A 2 -20.88 9.77 4.30
CA ILE A 2 -21.00 8.63 3.40
C ILE A 2 -22.21 8.85 2.49
N LYS A 3 -22.01 8.75 1.15
CA LYS A 3 -23.10 8.83 0.16
C LYS A 3 -23.10 7.52 -0.64
N ILE A 4 -24.22 6.79 -0.63
CA ILE A 4 -24.42 5.58 -1.42
C ILE A 4 -25.30 5.94 -2.61
N LEU A 5 -24.76 5.76 -3.83
CA LEU A 5 -25.50 5.98 -5.08
C LEU A 5 -25.90 4.65 -5.68
N ARG A 6 -27.07 4.61 -6.32
CA ARG A 6 -27.56 3.49 -7.11
C ARG A 6 -27.33 3.78 -8.59
N GLU A 7 -26.06 3.78 -8.98
CA GLU A 7 -25.65 4.09 -10.34
C GLU A 7 -24.87 2.94 -10.95
N ARG A 8 -24.81 2.90 -12.27
CA ARG A 8 -23.92 1.99 -12.99
C ARG A 8 -22.55 2.60 -13.11
N VAL A 9 -21.52 1.75 -13.18
CA VAL A 9 -20.13 2.19 -13.31
C VAL A 9 -19.90 2.97 -14.60
N GLU A 10 -20.68 2.75 -15.65
CA GLU A 10 -20.62 3.47 -16.92
C GLU A 10 -21.01 4.97 -16.81
N ASN A 11 -21.57 5.38 -15.67
CA ASN A 11 -21.90 6.79 -15.40
C ASN A 11 -20.78 7.55 -14.68
N LEU A 12 -19.61 6.96 -14.47
CA LEU A 12 -18.49 7.59 -13.76
C LEU A 12 -17.96 8.83 -14.48
N SER A 13 -18.12 8.93 -15.79
CA SER A 13 -17.77 10.13 -16.57
C SER A 13 -18.47 11.44 -16.12
N ASN A 14 -19.46 11.34 -15.23
CA ASN A 14 -20.12 12.50 -14.63
C ASN A 14 -19.37 13.09 -13.41
N TYR A 15 -18.24 12.49 -13.00
CA TYR A 15 -17.54 12.78 -11.74
C TYR A 15 -16.07 13.15 -11.96
N ASP A 16 -15.77 13.92 -13.01
CA ASP A 16 -14.40 14.32 -13.32
C ASP A 16 -13.76 15.18 -12.21
N ASP A 17 -12.48 14.89 -11.91
CA ASP A 17 -11.63 15.65 -10.97
C ASP A 17 -12.22 15.84 -9.55
N GLU A 18 -13.01 14.89 -9.06
CA GLU A 18 -13.76 15.07 -7.81
C GLU A 18 -13.13 14.35 -6.59
N TYR A 19 -12.40 13.24 -6.79
CA TYR A 19 -11.97 12.35 -5.71
C TYR A 19 -10.46 12.37 -5.50
N ASP A 20 -10.04 12.27 -4.23
CA ASP A 20 -8.62 12.15 -3.85
C ASP A 20 -8.13 10.72 -4.02
N VAL A 21 -9.02 9.75 -3.75
CA VAL A 21 -8.74 8.32 -3.88
C VAL A 21 -9.90 7.63 -4.60
N VAL A 22 -9.59 6.78 -5.55
CA VAL A 22 -10.54 5.81 -6.11
C VAL A 22 -10.01 4.41 -5.81
N TYR A 23 -10.84 3.57 -5.20
CA TYR A 23 -10.58 2.14 -5.02
C TYR A 23 -11.64 1.37 -5.79
N LEU A 24 -11.23 0.49 -6.69
CA LEU A 24 -12.15 -0.37 -7.42
C LEU A 24 -11.82 -1.85 -7.20
N ASP A 25 -12.87 -2.62 -6.96
CA ASP A 25 -12.88 -4.08 -6.73
C ASP A 25 -13.96 -4.72 -7.61
N PRO A 26 -13.78 -4.67 -8.96
CA PRO A 26 -14.78 -5.17 -9.90
C PRO A 26 -14.91 -6.70 -9.82
N PRO A 27 -15.87 -7.33 -10.51
CA PRO A 27 -15.80 -8.76 -10.83
C PRO A 27 -14.44 -9.11 -11.45
N PHE A 28 -13.89 -10.29 -11.15
CA PHE A 28 -12.52 -10.65 -11.52
C PHE A 28 -12.38 -11.41 -12.84
N GLY A 29 -13.46 -11.51 -13.62
CA GLY A 29 -13.46 -12.29 -14.87
C GLY A 29 -13.35 -13.80 -14.63
N LEU A 30 -14.03 -14.33 -13.62
CA LEU A 30 -13.90 -15.73 -13.19
C LEU A 30 -14.91 -16.68 -13.85
N ASP A 31 -15.71 -16.19 -14.80
CA ASP A 31 -16.74 -16.92 -15.55
C ASP A 31 -17.71 -17.70 -14.66
N ARG A 32 -18.28 -17.05 -13.63
CA ARG A 32 -19.22 -17.65 -12.70
C ARG A 32 -20.14 -16.65 -12.02
N GLU A 33 -21.28 -17.14 -11.52
CA GLU A 33 -22.18 -16.38 -10.65
C GLU A 33 -21.75 -16.46 -9.18
N PHE A 34 -21.95 -15.38 -8.47
CA PHE A 34 -21.74 -15.32 -7.02
C PHE A 34 -23.08 -15.13 -6.30
N PHE A 35 -23.28 -15.91 -5.24
CA PHE A 35 -24.52 -15.94 -4.48
C PHE A 35 -24.31 -15.39 -3.07
N MET A 36 -25.33 -14.70 -2.53
CA MET A 36 -25.38 -14.31 -1.12
C MET A 36 -25.37 -15.56 -0.23
N PHE A 37 -24.71 -15.47 0.93
CA PHE A 37 -24.76 -16.55 1.94
C PHE A 37 -26.10 -16.54 2.70
N GLU A 38 -27.19 -16.74 1.99
CA GLU A 38 -28.56 -16.82 2.49
C GLU A 38 -29.23 -18.13 2.07
N LYS A 39 -30.34 -18.48 2.78
CA LYS A 39 -31.08 -19.71 2.47
C LYS A 39 -31.62 -19.72 1.03
N ASP A 40 -32.02 -18.56 0.52
CA ASP A 40 -32.72 -18.43 -0.79
C ASP A 40 -31.78 -18.22 -1.97
N LYS A 41 -30.46 -18.38 -1.80
CA LYS A 41 -29.44 -18.29 -2.87
C LYS A 41 -29.63 -17.12 -3.84
N LYS A 42 -29.87 -15.90 -3.33
CA LYS A 42 -29.94 -14.72 -4.19
C LYS A 42 -28.60 -14.47 -4.88
N VAL A 43 -28.64 -14.17 -6.17
CA VAL A 43 -27.45 -13.75 -6.92
C VAL A 43 -26.95 -12.44 -6.33
N ALA A 44 -25.67 -12.40 -5.94
CA ALA A 44 -25.00 -11.19 -5.47
C ALA A 44 -24.54 -10.35 -6.66
N PHE A 45 -23.88 -10.99 -7.61
CA PHE A 45 -23.49 -10.44 -8.90
C PHE A 45 -23.13 -11.57 -9.87
N ASP A 46 -23.16 -11.26 -11.15
CA ASP A 46 -22.71 -12.13 -12.23
C ASP A 46 -21.31 -11.70 -12.70
N ASP A 47 -20.42 -12.67 -12.91
CA ASP A 47 -19.05 -12.49 -13.38
C ASP A 47 -18.80 -13.33 -14.64
N LYS A 48 -19.83 -13.45 -15.50
CA LYS A 48 -19.78 -14.14 -16.78
C LYS A 48 -19.51 -13.15 -17.91
N TRP A 49 -18.62 -13.51 -18.79
CA TRP A 49 -18.16 -12.68 -19.89
C TRP A 49 -18.15 -13.51 -21.20
N GLU A 50 -18.34 -12.85 -22.34
CA GLU A 50 -18.25 -13.49 -23.64
C GLU A 50 -16.87 -14.07 -23.92
N SER A 51 -15.83 -13.36 -23.47
CA SER A 51 -14.42 -13.77 -23.55
C SER A 51 -13.58 -13.05 -22.51
N THR A 52 -12.37 -13.52 -22.31
CA THR A 52 -11.37 -12.82 -21.49
C THR A 52 -11.08 -11.44 -22.07
N ASP A 53 -10.96 -11.30 -23.39
CA ASP A 53 -10.66 -10.03 -24.04
C ASP A 53 -11.79 -9.02 -23.82
N ALA A 54 -13.07 -9.42 -23.95
CA ALA A 54 -14.22 -8.57 -23.66
C ALA A 54 -14.22 -8.08 -22.20
N TYR A 55 -13.83 -8.95 -21.26
CA TYR A 55 -13.67 -8.55 -19.86
C TYR A 55 -12.53 -7.52 -19.68
N ILE A 56 -11.39 -7.76 -20.31
CA ILE A 56 -10.22 -6.88 -20.16
C ILE A 56 -10.45 -5.51 -20.79
N GLU A 57 -11.10 -5.44 -21.97
CA GLU A 57 -11.53 -4.19 -22.61
C GLU A 57 -12.47 -3.38 -21.69
N TRP A 58 -13.49 -4.03 -21.13
CA TRP A 58 -14.37 -3.40 -20.16
C TRP A 58 -13.63 -2.92 -18.92
N TYR A 59 -12.77 -3.77 -18.34
CA TYR A 59 -12.01 -3.40 -17.15
C TYR A 59 -11.04 -2.23 -17.42
N ALA A 60 -10.43 -2.17 -18.59
CA ALA A 60 -9.61 -1.05 -19.03
C ALA A 60 -10.42 0.24 -19.13
N SER A 61 -11.63 0.19 -19.68
CA SER A 61 -12.51 1.36 -19.76
C SER A 61 -12.90 1.87 -18.36
N VAL A 62 -13.24 0.97 -17.43
CA VAL A 62 -13.54 1.33 -16.04
C VAL A 62 -12.35 1.99 -15.35
N ILE A 63 -11.13 1.48 -15.55
CA ILE A 63 -9.90 2.12 -15.02
C ILE A 63 -9.75 3.53 -15.58
N GLN A 64 -10.03 3.75 -16.87
CA GLN A 64 -9.94 5.06 -17.52
C GLN A 64 -10.95 6.06 -16.91
N ASP A 65 -12.21 5.65 -16.75
CA ASP A 65 -13.26 6.49 -16.16
C ASP A 65 -12.94 6.80 -14.69
N CYS A 66 -12.49 5.80 -13.93
CA CYS A 66 -12.05 5.99 -12.56
C CYS A 66 -10.84 6.94 -12.45
N PHE A 67 -9.92 6.89 -13.41
CA PHE A 67 -8.77 7.78 -13.44
C PHE A 67 -9.16 9.21 -13.80
N ALA A 68 -10.17 9.42 -14.66
CA ALA A 68 -10.75 10.72 -14.94
C ALA A 68 -11.38 11.34 -13.70
N ALA A 69 -12.12 10.54 -12.91
CA ALA A 69 -12.76 10.97 -11.66
C ALA A 69 -11.77 11.44 -10.57
N LEU A 70 -10.47 11.14 -10.70
CA LEU A 70 -9.45 11.59 -9.76
C LEU A 70 -9.15 13.08 -9.93
N LYS A 71 -9.04 13.79 -8.82
CA LYS A 71 -8.42 15.12 -8.77
C LYS A 71 -7.02 15.12 -9.41
N PRO A 72 -6.47 16.30 -9.79
CA PRO A 72 -5.11 16.41 -10.36
C PRO A 72 -4.02 15.78 -9.51
N ASN A 73 -4.23 15.61 -8.20
CA ASN A 73 -3.32 14.97 -7.25
C ASN A 73 -4.05 13.83 -6.52
N GLY A 74 -4.35 12.73 -7.22
CA GLY A 74 -5.12 11.62 -6.68
C GLY A 74 -4.49 10.24 -6.92
N TRP A 75 -4.98 9.25 -6.17
CA TRP A 75 -4.57 7.85 -6.27
C TRP A 75 -5.71 6.95 -6.78
N LEU A 76 -5.39 6.06 -7.70
CA LEU A 76 -6.28 4.98 -8.13
C LEU A 76 -5.70 3.63 -7.71
N TYR A 77 -6.51 2.82 -7.05
CA TYR A 77 -6.22 1.45 -6.64
C TYR A 77 -7.15 0.49 -7.38
N ALA A 78 -6.63 -0.27 -8.33
CA ALA A 78 -7.40 -1.25 -9.12
C ALA A 78 -7.09 -2.67 -8.63
N HIS A 79 -8.00 -3.22 -7.82
CA HIS A 79 -7.87 -4.53 -7.20
C HIS A 79 -8.46 -5.62 -8.09
N ASN A 80 -7.67 -6.65 -8.38
CA ASN A 80 -8.09 -7.80 -9.17
C ASN A 80 -7.19 -9.02 -8.86
N ASN A 81 -7.41 -10.13 -9.55
CA ASN A 81 -6.42 -11.20 -9.61
C ASN A 81 -5.20 -10.77 -10.42
N PHE A 82 -4.11 -11.52 -10.29
CA PHE A 82 -2.85 -11.19 -10.98
C PHE A 82 -2.99 -11.21 -12.50
N ASP A 83 -3.70 -12.21 -13.04
CA ASP A 83 -3.79 -12.45 -14.49
C ASP A 83 -4.54 -11.30 -15.18
N SER A 84 -5.71 -10.91 -14.66
CA SER A 84 -6.48 -9.78 -15.19
C SER A 84 -5.73 -8.47 -15.09
N ASN A 85 -5.03 -8.22 -13.98
CA ASN A 85 -4.23 -7.02 -13.80
C ASN A 85 -2.99 -6.97 -14.71
N ALA A 86 -2.38 -8.12 -15.01
CA ALA A 86 -1.27 -8.19 -15.96
C ALA A 86 -1.72 -7.87 -17.39
N LEU A 87 -2.90 -8.39 -17.80
CA LEU A 87 -3.45 -8.17 -19.13
C LEU A 87 -3.94 -6.73 -19.31
N VAL A 88 -4.69 -6.19 -18.37
CA VAL A 88 -5.30 -4.84 -18.49
C VAL A 88 -4.27 -3.73 -18.68
N LEU A 89 -3.05 -3.88 -18.18
CA LEU A 89 -1.97 -2.91 -18.41
C LEU A 89 -1.60 -2.79 -19.90
N GLY A 90 -1.92 -3.80 -20.72
CA GLY A 90 -1.80 -3.75 -22.18
C GLY A 90 -2.87 -2.89 -22.84
N ASP A 91 -4.09 -2.87 -22.29
CA ASP A 91 -5.28 -2.27 -22.90
C ASP A 91 -5.60 -0.85 -22.45
N VAL A 92 -5.16 -0.45 -21.25
CA VAL A 92 -5.29 0.96 -20.85
C VAL A 92 -4.49 1.87 -21.78
N THR A 93 -4.97 3.09 -21.98
CA THR A 93 -4.29 4.08 -22.85
C THR A 93 -2.84 4.30 -22.43
N LYS A 94 -2.00 4.73 -23.37
CA LYS A 94 -0.57 5.04 -23.08
C LYS A 94 -0.43 6.09 -22.00
N ASP A 95 -1.34 7.07 -21.96
CA ASP A 95 -1.33 8.13 -20.95
C ASP A 95 -1.53 7.54 -19.55
N ILE A 96 -2.58 6.75 -19.33
CA ILE A 96 -2.86 6.11 -18.04
C ILE A 96 -1.77 5.12 -17.68
N ARG A 97 -1.27 4.33 -18.63
CA ARG A 97 -0.14 3.43 -18.41
C ARG A 97 1.11 4.16 -17.91
N SER A 98 1.35 5.38 -18.41
CA SER A 98 2.47 6.22 -17.95
C SER A 98 2.33 6.68 -16.50
N LYS A 99 1.12 6.61 -15.92
CA LYS A 99 0.80 6.95 -14.52
C LYS A 99 0.81 5.73 -13.59
N PHE A 100 1.05 4.54 -14.12
CA PHE A 100 1.26 3.35 -13.30
C PHE A 100 2.43 3.57 -12.35
N TYR A 101 2.19 3.43 -11.06
CA TYR A 101 3.17 3.67 -10.01
C TYR A 101 3.77 2.36 -9.49
N THR A 102 2.93 1.42 -9.08
CA THR A 102 3.36 0.12 -8.54
C THR A 102 2.23 -0.90 -8.55
N ASN A 103 2.60 -2.16 -8.35
CA ASN A 103 1.67 -3.23 -8.00
C ASN A 103 1.83 -3.59 -6.53
N ILE A 104 0.74 -3.62 -5.79
CA ILE A 104 0.70 -4.17 -4.44
C ILE A 104 0.30 -5.64 -4.54
N SER A 105 1.13 -6.52 -4.00
CA SER A 105 0.82 -7.94 -3.86
C SER A 105 0.22 -8.19 -2.49
N TRP A 106 -1.10 -8.43 -2.43
CA TRP A 106 -1.78 -8.75 -1.19
C TRP A 106 -1.92 -10.25 -1.01
N LYS A 107 -1.19 -10.82 -0.04
CA LYS A 107 -1.30 -12.22 0.36
C LYS A 107 -2.57 -12.42 1.19
N ARG A 108 -3.68 -12.69 0.51
CA ARG A 108 -5.00 -12.79 1.13
C ARG A 108 -5.22 -14.06 1.94
N SER A 109 -4.49 -15.15 1.66
CA SER A 109 -4.71 -16.44 2.33
C SER A 109 -3.40 -17.19 2.58
N GLY A 110 -3.43 -18.13 3.52
CA GLY A 110 -2.36 -19.09 3.72
C GLY A 110 -2.24 -20.12 2.57
N PRO A 111 -1.21 -21.00 2.64
CA PRO A 111 -1.01 -22.04 1.64
C PRO A 111 -2.20 -23.03 1.61
N LYS A 112 -2.45 -23.57 0.40
CA LYS A 112 -3.54 -24.54 0.17
C LYS A 112 -2.97 -25.96 0.10
N ASN A 113 -3.46 -26.86 0.96
CA ASN A 113 -2.96 -28.24 1.05
C ASN A 113 -3.41 -29.15 -0.12
N ASN A 114 -4.35 -28.71 -0.95
CA ASN A 114 -4.93 -29.47 -2.07
C ASN A 114 -4.23 -29.24 -3.41
N ILE A 115 -3.12 -28.52 -3.42
CA ILE A 115 -2.32 -28.29 -4.64
C ILE A 115 -1.61 -29.58 -5.03
N ARG A 116 -1.78 -30.00 -6.30
CA ARG A 116 -1.17 -31.21 -6.86
C ARG A 116 -0.36 -30.94 -8.12
N LYS A 117 -0.76 -29.96 -8.92
CA LYS A 117 -0.11 -29.56 -10.18
C LYS A 117 -0.10 -28.05 -10.25
N GLY A 118 1.06 -27.47 -10.49
CA GLY A 118 1.24 -26.03 -10.59
C GLY A 118 1.26 -25.30 -9.24
N TRP A 119 1.18 -23.98 -9.30
CA TRP A 119 1.26 -23.09 -8.13
C TRP A 119 -0.14 -22.64 -7.67
N GLY A 120 -0.38 -22.64 -6.38
CA GLY A 120 -1.65 -22.15 -5.80
C GLY A 120 -1.69 -20.63 -5.75
N ASN A 121 -2.77 -20.04 -6.25
CA ASN A 121 -2.98 -18.60 -6.15
C ASN A 121 -3.49 -18.23 -4.74
N ILE A 122 -2.66 -17.54 -3.96
CA ILE A 122 -2.95 -17.03 -2.62
C ILE A 122 -2.76 -15.51 -2.50
N VAL A 123 -2.44 -14.86 -3.61
CA VAL A 123 -2.15 -13.43 -3.71
C VAL A 123 -3.13 -12.79 -4.68
N ASP A 124 -3.69 -11.65 -4.29
CA ASP A 124 -4.37 -10.74 -5.21
C ASP A 124 -3.44 -9.58 -5.56
N SER A 125 -3.70 -8.92 -6.67
CA SER A 125 -2.94 -7.81 -7.23
C SER A 125 -3.74 -6.52 -7.10
N ILE A 126 -3.10 -5.43 -6.69
CA ILE A 126 -3.71 -4.10 -6.68
C ILE A 126 -2.79 -3.18 -7.49
N LEU A 127 -3.20 -2.84 -8.71
CA LEU A 127 -2.49 -1.84 -9.50
C LEU A 127 -2.72 -0.46 -8.90
N VAL A 128 -1.65 0.29 -8.74
CA VAL A 128 -1.69 1.65 -8.21
C VAL A 128 -1.26 2.63 -9.28
N PHE A 129 -2.12 3.62 -9.56
CA PHE A 129 -1.83 4.69 -10.49
C PHE A 129 -1.77 6.02 -9.74
N LYS A 130 -0.88 6.91 -10.17
CA LYS A 130 -0.62 8.20 -9.56
C LYS A 130 -0.93 9.34 -10.55
N LYS A 131 -1.89 10.21 -10.21
CA LYS A 131 -2.18 11.43 -10.96
C LYS A 131 -1.51 12.61 -10.23
N GLY A 132 -0.56 13.28 -10.85
CA GLY A 132 0.18 14.39 -10.25
C GLY A 132 1.07 14.01 -9.06
N ASP A 133 1.02 14.79 -7.98
CA ASP A 133 1.75 14.55 -6.71
C ASP A 133 0.78 14.44 -5.52
N PRO A 134 0.07 13.30 -5.39
CA PRO A 134 -0.97 13.13 -4.39
C PRO A 134 -0.41 12.97 -2.97
N TYR A 135 -1.27 13.28 -1.98
CA TYR A 135 -1.00 13.03 -0.58
C TYR A 135 -0.58 11.58 -0.33
N PHE A 136 0.44 11.38 0.50
CA PHE A 136 0.84 10.06 0.97
C PHE A 136 1.35 10.11 2.41
N ASN A 137 0.67 9.40 3.29
CA ASN A 137 1.06 9.22 4.68
C ASN A 137 1.74 7.86 4.86
N VAL A 138 2.99 7.85 5.34
CA VAL A 138 3.75 6.61 5.53
C VAL A 138 3.22 5.86 6.74
N GLU A 139 2.69 4.67 6.52
CA GLU A 139 2.36 3.73 7.60
C GLU A 139 3.53 2.79 7.89
N TYR A 140 3.61 2.33 9.14
CA TYR A 140 4.69 1.48 9.63
C TYR A 140 4.11 0.18 10.21
N GLN A 141 4.87 -0.89 10.03
CA GLN A 141 4.64 -2.17 10.68
C GLN A 141 5.73 -2.43 11.71
N PRO A 142 5.49 -3.28 12.72
CA PRO A 142 6.52 -3.69 13.66
C PRO A 142 7.78 -4.17 12.93
N LEU A 143 8.95 -3.90 13.52
CA LEU A 143 10.19 -4.46 13.00
C LEU A 143 10.13 -5.99 13.06
N ASP A 144 10.66 -6.64 12.03
CA ASP A 144 10.94 -8.07 12.08
C ASP A 144 11.83 -8.40 13.29
N GLU A 145 11.47 -9.42 14.06
CA GLU A 145 12.18 -9.77 15.30
C GLU A 145 13.65 -10.10 15.07
N THR A 146 13.97 -10.79 13.97
CA THR A 146 15.34 -11.16 13.62
C THR A 146 16.14 -9.91 13.24
N TYR A 147 15.52 -9.02 12.45
CA TYR A 147 16.11 -7.73 12.12
C TYR A 147 16.33 -6.88 13.38
N ALA A 148 15.35 -6.78 14.26
CA ALA A 148 15.45 -6.01 15.49
C ALA A 148 16.62 -6.52 16.37
N LYS A 149 16.71 -7.84 16.61
CA LYS A 149 17.80 -8.46 17.36
C LYS A 149 19.18 -8.23 16.74
N ASN A 150 19.29 -8.31 15.41
CA ASN A 150 20.56 -8.18 14.71
C ASN A 150 21.03 -6.73 14.57
N SER A 151 20.10 -5.79 14.43
CA SER A 151 20.44 -4.39 14.21
C SER A 151 20.59 -3.59 15.50
N PHE A 152 19.73 -3.83 16.50
CA PHE A 152 19.69 -3.10 17.77
C PHE A 152 20.45 -3.85 18.88
N LYS A 153 21.70 -4.23 18.62
CA LYS A 153 22.53 -5.03 19.52
C LYS A 153 23.39 -4.22 20.49
N ASN A 154 23.54 -2.92 20.27
CA ASN A 154 24.26 -2.05 21.19
C ASN A 154 23.30 -1.58 22.29
N LYS A 155 23.83 -1.35 23.49
CA LYS A 155 23.03 -0.95 24.66
C LYS A 155 23.77 0.11 25.46
N ASP A 156 23.04 1.10 25.98
CA ASP A 156 23.45 2.01 27.02
C ASP A 156 22.30 2.20 28.03
N ASP A 157 22.41 3.20 28.93
CA ASP A 157 21.42 3.44 29.97
C ASP A 157 20.02 3.79 29.43
N LYS A 158 19.94 4.33 28.19
CA LYS A 158 18.69 4.66 27.54
C LYS A 158 18.00 3.43 26.89
N GLY A 159 18.77 2.39 26.54
CA GLY A 159 18.21 1.18 25.94
C GLY A 159 19.04 0.60 24.81
N PHE A 160 18.42 -0.30 24.04
CA PHE A 160 19.03 -0.90 22.86
C PHE A 160 19.00 0.06 21.67
N TYR A 161 20.12 0.14 20.90
CA TYR A 161 20.21 0.99 19.74
C TYR A 161 20.97 0.36 18.57
N ALA A 162 20.60 0.78 17.36
CA ALA A 162 21.31 0.50 16.12
C ALA A 162 22.26 1.66 15.77
N LEU A 163 23.26 1.37 14.93
CA LEU A 163 24.25 2.34 14.45
C LEU A 163 23.83 2.89 13.08
N GLY A 164 23.37 4.13 13.05
CA GLY A 164 23.06 4.85 11.83
C GLY A 164 24.28 5.61 11.29
N LYS A 165 24.46 5.65 9.96
CA LYS A 165 25.54 6.42 9.34
C LYS A 165 25.43 7.91 9.70
N LEU A 166 26.50 8.49 10.21
CA LEU A 166 26.61 9.90 10.56
C LEU A 166 27.48 10.68 9.56
N THR A 167 28.31 9.98 8.79
CA THR A 167 29.21 10.54 7.79
C THR A 167 28.69 10.31 6.36
N GLY A 168 29.12 11.16 5.43
CA GLY A 168 28.89 11.00 3.99
C GLY A 168 29.64 9.79 3.41
N GLU A 169 29.44 9.58 2.13
CA GLU A 169 30.12 8.56 1.32
C GLU A 169 30.40 9.11 -0.08
N LYS A 170 31.28 8.47 -0.85
CA LYS A 170 31.71 8.95 -2.18
C LYS A 170 30.55 9.31 -3.10
N SER A 171 29.48 8.54 -3.06
CA SER A 171 28.24 8.77 -3.86
C SER A 171 27.37 9.90 -3.31
N ARG A 172 27.59 10.33 -2.08
CA ARG A 172 26.81 11.36 -1.39
C ARG A 172 27.68 12.12 -0.39
N ILE A 173 28.38 13.14 -0.90
CA ILE A 173 29.22 14.03 -0.09
C ILE A 173 28.32 14.86 0.85
N GLY A 174 28.70 14.96 2.11
CA GLY A 174 28.00 15.72 3.15
C GLY A 174 28.63 17.08 3.42
N HIS A 175 28.35 17.62 4.61
CA HIS A 175 28.89 18.89 5.07
C HIS A 175 30.34 18.73 5.51
N MET A 176 31.26 19.53 4.96
CA MET A 176 32.69 19.46 5.24
C MET A 176 33.04 20.36 6.42
N TYR A 177 33.31 19.77 7.57
CA TYR A 177 33.82 20.45 8.79
C TYR A 177 34.46 19.43 9.73
N GLU A 178 35.30 19.91 10.62
CA GLU A 178 35.88 19.13 11.72
C GLU A 178 35.04 19.29 12.98
N TYR A 179 34.75 18.17 13.65
CA TYR A 179 34.02 18.16 14.90
C TYR A 179 34.56 17.10 15.87
N ASN A 180 34.82 17.50 17.11
CA ASN A 180 35.38 16.65 18.17
C ASN A 180 36.66 15.90 17.74
N GLY A 181 37.55 16.57 17.02
CA GLY A 181 38.81 16.02 16.52
C GLY A 181 38.63 15.04 15.34
N TYR A 182 37.46 14.95 14.75
CA TYR A 182 37.16 14.07 13.61
C TYR A 182 36.72 14.87 12.38
N ASN A 183 37.41 14.64 11.27
CA ASN A 183 37.10 15.24 9.96
C ASN A 183 36.81 14.13 8.93
N PRO A 184 35.58 13.82 8.66
CA PRO A 184 35.25 12.73 7.76
C PRO A 184 35.57 13.05 6.29
N GLN A 185 36.22 12.11 5.58
CA GLN A 185 36.68 12.27 4.20
C GLN A 185 35.55 12.74 3.24
N TYR A 186 34.31 12.32 3.47
CA TYR A 186 33.16 12.69 2.66
C TYR A 186 32.16 13.58 3.40
N GLY A 187 32.62 14.28 4.46
CA GLY A 187 31.79 15.16 5.26
C GLY A 187 30.78 14.48 6.16
N TRP A 188 30.05 15.28 6.89
CA TRP A 188 28.98 14.84 7.79
C TRP A 188 27.62 14.82 7.08
N ARG A 189 26.74 13.91 7.45
CA ARG A 189 25.36 13.87 6.92
C ARG A 189 24.48 15.01 7.39
N PHE A 190 24.84 15.65 8.49
CA PHE A 190 24.12 16.76 9.11
C PHE A 190 25.00 18.00 9.15
N ALA A 191 24.38 19.18 9.16
CA ALA A 191 25.07 20.45 9.43
C ALA A 191 25.67 20.45 10.84
N GLU A 192 26.67 21.29 11.07
CA GLU A 192 27.46 21.31 12.30
C GLU A 192 26.58 21.49 13.55
N ASP A 193 25.64 22.44 13.54
CA ASP A 193 24.76 22.71 14.68
C ASP A 193 23.91 21.47 15.03
N LYS A 194 23.44 20.75 14.03
CA LYS A 194 22.69 19.49 14.26
C LYS A 194 23.58 18.41 14.84
N THR A 195 24.84 18.31 14.42
CA THR A 195 25.81 17.36 14.97
C THR A 195 26.17 17.69 16.42
N LYS A 196 26.34 18.98 16.75
CA LYS A 196 26.49 19.44 18.14
C LYS A 196 25.30 19.02 19.01
N THR A 197 24.09 19.31 18.55
CA THR A 197 22.86 18.89 19.26
C THR A 197 22.80 17.38 19.50
N LEU A 198 23.15 16.58 18.51
CA LEU A 198 23.20 15.11 18.66
C LEU A 198 24.24 14.67 19.69
N HIS A 199 25.40 15.34 19.76
CA HIS A 199 26.42 15.04 20.73
C HIS A 199 25.97 15.40 22.15
N GLU A 200 25.45 16.60 22.36
CA GLU A 200 24.92 17.08 23.65
C GLU A 200 23.82 16.18 24.20
N GLN A 201 22.99 15.61 23.31
CA GLN A 201 21.94 14.65 23.64
C GLN A 201 22.47 13.21 23.84
N ASN A 202 23.79 12.97 23.78
CA ASN A 202 24.41 11.65 23.85
C ASN A 202 23.89 10.68 22.76
N LEU A 203 23.57 11.21 21.56
CA LEU A 203 23.06 10.45 20.41
C LEU A 203 24.15 10.08 19.40
N ILE A 204 25.42 10.33 19.72
CA ILE A 204 26.58 9.90 18.91
C ILE A 204 27.28 8.74 19.62
N HIS A 205 27.48 7.66 18.90
CA HIS A 205 28.36 6.57 19.27
C HIS A 205 29.72 6.80 18.58
N TRP A 206 30.73 7.13 19.35
CA TRP A 206 32.09 7.29 18.86
C TRP A 206 32.75 5.91 18.77
N GLY A 207 32.70 5.31 17.58
CA GLY A 207 33.39 4.05 17.29
C GLY A 207 34.89 4.28 17.05
N ALA A 208 35.68 3.20 17.03
CA ALA A 208 37.14 3.30 16.85
C ALA A 208 37.55 4.00 15.52
N ASN A 209 36.77 3.82 14.45
CA ASN A 209 37.08 4.35 13.13
C ASN A 209 36.11 5.43 12.64
N LEU A 210 34.85 5.37 13.05
CA LEU A 210 33.81 6.25 12.56
C LEU A 210 32.81 6.58 13.67
N PRO A 211 32.29 7.81 13.69
CA PRO A 211 31.12 8.15 14.50
C PRO A 211 29.82 7.64 13.87
N TYR A 212 28.88 7.24 14.70
CA TYR A 212 27.56 6.75 14.29
C TYR A 212 26.46 7.45 15.08
N LYS A 213 25.30 7.68 14.46
CA LYS A 213 24.11 8.11 15.17
C LYS A 213 23.50 6.92 15.88
N LYS A 214 23.20 7.05 17.18
CA LYS A 214 22.38 6.08 17.92
C LYS A 214 20.92 6.19 17.47
N ILE A 215 20.33 5.09 17.11
CA ILE A 215 18.90 4.96 16.76
C ILE A 215 18.31 3.95 17.75
N TYR A 216 17.52 4.44 18.71
CA TYR A 216 16.99 3.60 19.78
C TYR A 216 15.80 2.76 19.29
N LEU A 217 15.72 1.52 19.76
CA LEU A 217 14.65 0.58 19.41
C LEU A 217 13.27 1.10 19.85
N ASP A 218 13.19 1.63 21.06
CA ASP A 218 11.95 2.14 21.65
C ASP A 218 11.44 3.43 20.96
N GLU A 219 12.32 4.14 20.24
CA GLU A 219 11.96 5.31 19.42
C GLU A 219 11.67 4.94 17.96
N SER A 220 11.86 3.68 17.57
CA SER A 220 11.63 3.23 16.22
C SER A 220 10.14 3.16 15.90
N LYS A 221 9.73 3.80 14.82
CA LYS A 221 8.36 3.68 14.29
C LYS A 221 8.08 2.30 13.67
N GLY A 222 9.08 1.43 13.57
CA GLY A 222 9.01 0.21 12.81
C GLY A 222 9.54 0.35 11.37
N SER A 223 9.18 -0.61 10.52
CA SER A 223 9.51 -0.59 9.08
C SER A 223 8.37 0.03 8.28
N PRO A 224 8.65 0.98 7.37
CA PRO A 224 7.63 1.48 6.44
C PRO A 224 7.02 0.31 5.66
N ILE A 225 5.70 0.28 5.56
CA ILE A 225 4.99 -0.72 4.77
C ILE A 225 5.34 -0.52 3.30
N GLN A 226 5.66 -1.61 2.62
CA GLN A 226 6.00 -1.64 1.20
C GLN A 226 4.82 -2.18 0.38
N ASN A 227 5.08 -2.58 -0.86
CA ASN A 227 4.07 -3.10 -1.79
C ASN A 227 3.82 -4.61 -1.69
N PHE A 228 4.22 -5.25 -0.61
CA PHE A 228 3.87 -6.64 -0.27
C PHE A 228 3.15 -6.66 1.07
N TRP A 229 1.86 -7.06 1.05
CA TRP A 229 0.99 -7.06 2.23
C TRP A 229 0.63 -8.48 2.60
N ASP A 230 1.19 -9.00 3.68
CA ASP A 230 0.95 -10.35 4.19
C ASP A 230 0.41 -10.38 5.62
N ASP A 231 0.23 -9.21 6.21
CA ASP A 231 -0.28 -8.99 7.57
C ASP A 231 -1.80 -8.80 7.64
N ILE A 232 -2.48 -8.67 6.50
CA ILE A 232 -3.94 -8.53 6.40
C ILE A 232 -4.49 -9.81 5.74
N HIS A 233 -5.22 -10.62 6.48
CA HIS A 233 -5.83 -11.83 5.95
C HIS A 233 -7.27 -11.58 5.47
N PHE A 234 -7.74 -12.41 4.53
CA PHE A 234 -9.16 -12.40 4.13
C PHE A 234 -10.06 -12.79 5.31
N ILE A 235 -11.31 -12.34 5.26
CA ILE A 235 -12.30 -12.65 6.29
C ILE A 235 -12.69 -14.13 6.19
N SER A 236 -12.45 -14.90 7.24
CA SER A 236 -12.84 -16.31 7.30
C SER A 236 -14.35 -16.46 7.43
N ARG A 237 -14.88 -17.64 7.09
CA ARG A 237 -16.33 -17.91 7.21
C ARG A 237 -16.83 -17.84 8.65
N SER A 238 -15.96 -18.05 9.63
CA SER A 238 -16.27 -18.07 11.07
C SER A 238 -16.18 -16.70 11.73
N GLU A 239 -15.70 -15.66 11.03
CA GLU A 239 -15.56 -14.34 11.63
C GLU A 239 -16.92 -13.63 11.82
N LYS A 240 -17.12 -13.05 13.03
CA LYS A 240 -18.36 -12.36 13.41
C LYS A 240 -18.70 -11.17 12.49
N ASN A 241 -17.68 -10.54 11.91
CA ASN A 241 -17.84 -9.37 11.04
C ASN A 241 -18.14 -9.73 9.58
N LYS A 242 -18.24 -11.02 9.26
CA LYS A 242 -18.56 -11.45 7.91
C LYS A 242 -20.02 -11.14 7.61
N ARG A 243 -20.24 -10.27 6.63
CA ARG A 243 -21.55 -10.07 6.04
C ARG A 243 -21.91 -11.28 5.14
N LYS A 244 -23.16 -11.38 4.77
CA LYS A 244 -23.62 -12.47 3.86
C LYS A 244 -23.12 -12.31 2.43
N TYR A 245 -22.23 -11.37 2.15
CA TYR A 245 -21.67 -11.08 0.83
C TYR A 245 -20.43 -11.97 0.53
N PRO A 246 -20.37 -12.61 -0.66
CA PRO A 246 -19.37 -13.66 -0.93
C PRO A 246 -17.94 -13.17 -1.01
N THR A 247 -17.70 -11.96 -1.52
CA THR A 247 -16.37 -11.41 -1.81
C THR A 247 -15.99 -10.24 -0.90
N GLN A 248 -16.59 -10.16 0.30
CA GLN A 248 -16.30 -9.09 1.24
C GLN A 248 -14.81 -8.97 1.52
N LYS A 249 -14.26 -7.76 1.33
CA LYS A 249 -12.87 -7.44 1.68
C LYS A 249 -12.73 -7.10 3.16
N PRO A 250 -11.56 -7.35 3.79
CA PRO A 250 -11.28 -6.92 5.17
C PRO A 250 -11.30 -5.39 5.28
N VAL A 251 -11.91 -4.86 6.34
CA VAL A 251 -11.92 -3.41 6.61
C VAL A 251 -10.49 -2.88 6.70
N LYS A 252 -9.58 -3.60 7.36
CA LYS A 252 -8.16 -3.24 7.48
C LYS A 252 -7.45 -2.97 6.15
N LEU A 253 -7.87 -3.66 5.07
CA LEU A 253 -7.31 -3.44 3.73
C LEU A 253 -7.65 -2.03 3.24
N LEU A 254 -8.93 -1.67 3.36
CA LEU A 254 -9.44 -0.36 2.93
C LEU A 254 -8.96 0.75 3.86
N GLU A 255 -8.94 0.51 5.18
CA GLU A 255 -8.36 1.44 6.16
C GLU A 255 -6.91 1.80 5.80
N ARG A 256 -6.08 0.82 5.42
CA ARG A 256 -4.70 1.07 5.00
C ARG A 256 -4.67 1.98 3.77
N ILE A 257 -5.44 1.66 2.73
CA ILE A 257 -5.50 2.47 1.51
C ILE A 257 -5.94 3.91 1.84
N VAL A 258 -7.01 4.06 2.63
CA VAL A 258 -7.55 5.38 2.97
C VAL A 258 -6.55 6.18 3.82
N ARG A 259 -5.99 5.60 4.88
CA ARG A 259 -5.04 6.29 5.77
C ARG A 259 -3.73 6.69 5.09
N THR A 260 -3.27 5.89 4.12
CA THR A 260 -2.04 6.23 3.40
C THR A 260 -2.26 7.26 2.31
N SER A 261 -3.42 7.28 1.67
CA SER A 261 -3.60 7.95 0.37
C SER A 261 -4.65 9.06 0.36
N CYS A 262 -5.56 9.08 1.33
CA CYS A 262 -6.58 10.12 1.42
C CYS A 262 -6.15 11.20 2.42
N PRO A 263 -6.09 12.48 2.02
CA PRO A 263 -5.83 13.56 2.97
C PRO A 263 -6.99 13.69 3.97
N PRO A 264 -6.78 14.34 5.13
CA PRO A 264 -7.89 14.72 6.00
C PRO A 264 -8.99 15.45 5.21
N ASP A 265 -10.25 15.09 5.46
CA ASP A 265 -11.42 15.61 4.75
C ASP A 265 -11.46 15.34 3.24
N GLY A 266 -10.58 14.46 2.74
CA GLY A 266 -10.55 14.03 1.35
C GLY A 266 -11.75 13.17 0.98
N LYS A 267 -11.97 13.00 -0.33
CA LYS A 267 -13.07 12.21 -0.88
C LYS A 267 -12.55 10.88 -1.45
N VAL A 268 -13.22 9.79 -1.09
CA VAL A 268 -12.95 8.44 -1.61
C VAL A 268 -14.14 7.97 -2.43
N LEU A 269 -13.89 7.41 -3.61
CA LEU A 269 -14.87 6.73 -4.45
C LEU A 269 -14.62 5.23 -4.46
N ASP A 270 -15.68 4.45 -4.31
CA ASP A 270 -15.70 3.00 -4.55
C ASP A 270 -16.89 2.66 -5.48
N PRO A 271 -16.66 2.52 -6.79
CA PRO A 271 -17.73 2.23 -7.73
C PRO A 271 -18.25 0.79 -7.64
N PHE A 272 -17.57 -0.10 -6.93
CA PHE A 272 -17.96 -1.50 -6.71
C PHE A 272 -18.12 -1.81 -5.22
N CYS A 273 -18.83 -0.97 -4.49
CA CYS A 273 -18.88 -1.01 -3.03
C CYS A 273 -19.33 -2.34 -2.39
N GLY A 274 -19.93 -3.25 -3.14
CA GLY A 274 -20.30 -4.60 -2.73
C GLY A 274 -20.99 -4.66 -1.37
N SER A 275 -20.29 -5.17 -0.34
CA SER A 275 -20.78 -5.22 1.04
C SER A 275 -20.69 -3.88 1.78
N GLY A 276 -20.17 -2.83 1.17
CA GLY A 276 -19.96 -1.50 1.77
C GLY A 276 -18.77 -1.43 2.74
N THR A 277 -17.73 -2.23 2.51
CA THR A 277 -16.55 -2.28 3.38
C THR A 277 -15.80 -0.95 3.35
N THR A 278 -15.68 -0.31 2.19
CA THR A 278 -15.03 0.99 2.02
C THR A 278 -15.70 2.09 2.84
N ALA A 279 -17.02 2.03 3.00
CA ALA A 279 -17.77 2.98 3.83
C ALA A 279 -17.55 2.79 5.35
N LEU A 280 -16.91 1.70 5.77
CA LEU A 280 -16.56 1.41 7.17
C LEU A 280 -15.11 1.79 7.49
N ALA A 281 -14.27 1.92 6.47
CA ALA A 281 -12.87 2.30 6.57
C ALA A 281 -12.69 3.81 6.69
#